data_36e991c9db8b9cd381f134fb6d536fa7
#
_entry.id   36e991c9db8b9cd381f134fb6d536fa7
#
_cell.length_a   1.000
_cell.length_b   1.000
_cell.length_c   1.000
_cell.angle_alpha   90.00
_cell.angle_beta   90.00
_cell.angle_gamma   90.00
#
_symmetry.space_group_name_H-M   'P 1'
#
loop_
_entity.id
_entity.type
_entity.pdbx_description
1 polymer ?
#
loop_
_entity_poly.entity_id
_entity_poly.type
_entity_poly.pdbx_seq_one_letter_code
_entity_poly.pdbx_strand_id
1 'polypeptide(L)'
;MGQRLLALLPEFPALHLVAAVARRTSGLGLPEGLALPAERLAEAPAFGLMIDFSLPEAFDAALALAVARRAAFVSGTTGLVPRQREALEAAARQVPVLWAANFSLGVAVLSELVEQAARALPGWDLDIVESHHVHKQDAPSGTALALGAAAEAGGARPRYASLRAGDIVGEHWLQFASAGERLELAHRATSRDIFARGALAVGAWLAGRPPGCYTMRDWVAGKRRA
;
A
#
# COMPACT_ATOMS: atom_id res chain seq x y z
N MET A 1 -2.84 -7.29 -9.62
CA MET A 1 -3.32 -5.97 -9.18
C MET A 1 -3.78 -5.08 -10.32
N GLY A 2 -3.07 -4.91 -11.43
CA GLY A 2 -3.45 -4.02 -12.53
C GLY A 2 -4.90 -4.16 -13.01
N GLN A 3 -5.38 -5.38 -13.27
CA GLN A 3 -6.78 -5.62 -13.66
C GLN A 3 -7.78 -5.16 -12.61
N ARG A 4 -7.45 -5.24 -11.30
CA ARG A 4 -8.34 -4.75 -10.24
C ARG A 4 -8.37 -3.23 -10.19
N LEU A 5 -7.23 -2.56 -10.42
CA LEU A 5 -7.18 -1.11 -10.57
C LEU A 5 -8.10 -0.64 -11.71
N LEU A 6 -8.01 -1.28 -12.87
CA LEU A 6 -8.86 -0.97 -14.02
C LEU A 6 -10.35 -1.17 -13.72
N ALA A 7 -10.70 -2.29 -13.08
CA ALA A 7 -12.10 -2.60 -12.73
C ALA A 7 -12.70 -1.61 -11.73
N LEU A 8 -11.88 -1.06 -10.82
CA LEU A 8 -12.32 -0.16 -9.76
C LEU A 8 -12.15 1.33 -10.11
N LEU A 9 -11.44 1.65 -11.20
CA LEU A 9 -11.22 3.03 -11.62
C LEU A 9 -12.51 3.87 -11.77
N PRO A 10 -13.64 3.32 -12.28
CA PRO A 10 -14.89 4.07 -12.34
C PRO A 10 -15.42 4.60 -10.99
N GLU A 11 -14.99 4.02 -9.86
CA GLU A 11 -15.33 4.51 -8.52
C GLU A 11 -14.57 5.81 -8.16
N PHE A 12 -13.59 6.23 -8.99
CA PHE A 12 -12.69 7.37 -8.75
C PHE A 12 -12.80 8.41 -9.87
N PRO A 13 -13.85 9.23 -9.91
CA PRO A 13 -14.13 10.14 -11.04
C PRO A 13 -13.06 11.22 -11.25
N ALA A 14 -12.19 11.46 -10.27
CA ALA A 14 -11.05 12.36 -10.41
C ALA A 14 -9.86 11.74 -11.18
N LEU A 15 -9.90 10.44 -11.46
CA LEU A 15 -8.84 9.71 -12.15
C LEU A 15 -9.34 9.24 -13.53
N HIS A 16 -8.54 9.48 -14.56
CA HIS A 16 -8.81 9.02 -15.93
C HIS A 16 -7.65 8.16 -16.43
N LEU A 17 -7.98 6.99 -16.99
CA LEU A 17 -6.97 6.12 -17.61
C LEU A 17 -6.49 6.74 -18.92
N VAL A 18 -5.19 6.95 -19.04
CA VAL A 18 -4.54 7.37 -20.29
C VAL A 18 -3.70 6.25 -20.92
N ALA A 19 -3.20 5.33 -20.11
CA ALA A 19 -2.53 4.11 -20.58
C ALA A 19 -2.51 3.05 -19.49
N ALA A 20 -2.58 1.78 -19.88
CA ALA A 20 -2.31 0.62 -19.05
C ALA A 20 -1.14 -0.17 -19.65
N VAL A 21 -0.03 -0.22 -18.94
CA VAL A 21 1.18 -0.89 -19.38
C VAL A 21 1.27 -2.28 -18.76
N ALA A 22 1.46 -3.30 -19.59
CA ALA A 22 1.56 -4.68 -19.13
C ALA A 22 2.46 -5.53 -20.06
N ARG A 23 3.01 -6.62 -19.53
CA ARG A 23 3.76 -7.60 -20.34
C ARG A 23 2.89 -8.27 -21.41
N ARG A 24 1.61 -8.46 -21.12
CA ARG A 24 0.61 -8.97 -22.07
C ARG A 24 -0.57 -8.01 -22.07
N THR A 25 -0.88 -7.46 -23.22
CA THR A 25 -1.99 -6.52 -23.42
C THR A 25 -3.29 -7.21 -23.83
N SER A 26 -3.19 -8.44 -24.35
CA SER A 26 -4.35 -9.25 -24.71
C SER A 26 -5.17 -9.60 -23.46
N GLY A 27 -6.49 -9.45 -23.55
CA GLY A 27 -7.41 -9.78 -22.45
C GLY A 27 -7.59 -8.70 -21.38
N LEU A 28 -7.04 -7.49 -21.57
CA LEU A 28 -7.28 -6.37 -20.66
C LEU A 28 -8.68 -5.74 -20.83
N GLY A 29 -9.37 -6.02 -21.94
CA GLY A 29 -10.70 -5.47 -22.20
C GLY A 29 -10.74 -3.95 -22.35
N LEU A 30 -9.60 -3.34 -22.69
CA LEU A 30 -9.46 -1.89 -22.86
C LEU A 30 -9.71 -1.48 -24.31
N PRO A 31 -10.20 -0.24 -24.53
CA PRO A 31 -10.23 0.37 -25.87
C PRO A 31 -8.86 0.34 -26.54
N GLU A 32 -8.87 0.33 -27.89
CA GLU A 32 -7.66 0.39 -28.68
C GLU A 32 -6.83 1.63 -28.33
N GLY A 33 -5.52 1.47 -28.23
CA GLY A 33 -4.58 2.55 -27.87
C GLY A 33 -4.38 2.77 -26.37
N LEU A 34 -5.24 2.26 -25.49
CA LEU A 34 -5.04 2.39 -24.04
C LEU A 34 -4.13 1.29 -23.45
N ALA A 35 -4.02 0.14 -24.10
CA ALA A 35 -3.13 -0.94 -23.66
C ALA A 35 -1.77 -0.82 -24.36
N LEU A 36 -0.69 -0.69 -23.59
CA LEU A 36 0.68 -0.63 -24.11
C LEU A 36 1.48 -1.83 -23.62
N PRO A 37 2.24 -2.52 -24.49
CA PRO A 37 3.20 -3.50 -24.05
C PRO A 37 4.34 -2.82 -23.25
N ALA A 38 4.94 -3.56 -22.33
CA ALA A 38 5.94 -3.01 -21.41
C ALA A 38 7.14 -2.40 -22.12
N GLU A 39 7.53 -2.94 -23.27
CA GLU A 39 8.62 -2.47 -24.12
C GLU A 39 8.36 -1.07 -24.70
N ARG A 40 7.10 -0.68 -24.75
CA ARG A 40 6.64 0.62 -25.25
C ARG A 40 6.26 1.60 -24.13
N LEU A 41 6.69 1.35 -22.90
CA LEU A 41 6.41 2.20 -21.74
C LEU A 41 6.72 3.68 -22.01
N ALA A 42 7.83 3.98 -22.69
CA ALA A 42 8.26 5.35 -23.00
C ALA A 42 7.29 6.09 -23.95
N GLU A 43 6.46 5.36 -24.71
CA GLU A 43 5.47 5.91 -25.65
C GLU A 43 4.14 6.28 -24.94
N ALA A 44 4.03 6.02 -23.63
CA ALA A 44 2.82 6.40 -22.90
C ALA A 44 2.49 7.89 -23.11
N PRO A 45 1.22 8.24 -23.34
CA PRO A 45 0.77 9.62 -23.42
C PRO A 45 1.16 10.43 -22.17
N ALA A 46 0.98 11.74 -22.18
CA ALA A 46 1.19 12.57 -21.00
C ALA A 46 0.25 12.13 -19.88
N PHE A 47 0.76 12.04 -18.65
CA PHE A 47 0.02 11.67 -17.45
C PHE A 47 0.51 12.46 -16.23
N GLY A 48 -0.35 12.65 -15.23
CA GLY A 48 0.00 13.30 -13.97
C GLY A 48 0.22 12.34 -12.80
N LEU A 49 -0.15 11.07 -12.98
CA LEU A 49 -0.03 10.03 -11.96
C LEU A 49 0.32 8.69 -12.61
N MET A 50 1.30 7.99 -12.05
CA MET A 50 1.58 6.59 -12.35
C MET A 50 1.32 5.73 -11.11
N ILE A 51 0.55 4.66 -11.28
CA ILE A 51 0.33 3.65 -10.25
C ILE A 51 0.98 2.35 -10.71
N ASP A 52 2.02 1.92 -10.01
CA ASP A 52 2.85 0.78 -10.32
C ASP A 52 2.59 -0.41 -9.38
N PHE A 53 2.23 -1.55 -9.96
CA PHE A 53 2.18 -2.87 -9.31
C PHE A 53 2.87 -3.91 -10.20
N SER A 54 4.02 -3.55 -10.71
CA SER A 54 4.83 -4.40 -11.57
C SER A 54 5.71 -5.37 -10.76
N LEU A 55 6.83 -5.74 -11.34
CA LEU A 55 7.90 -6.50 -10.71
C LEU A 55 9.12 -5.59 -10.49
N PRO A 56 10.04 -5.94 -9.58
CA PRO A 56 11.24 -5.15 -9.31
C PRO A 56 12.05 -4.80 -10.58
N GLU A 57 12.07 -5.69 -11.56
CA GLU A 57 12.81 -5.48 -12.83
C GLU A 57 12.23 -4.34 -13.68
N ALA A 58 10.93 -4.04 -13.55
CA ALA A 58 10.27 -2.97 -14.30
C ALA A 58 10.20 -1.65 -13.49
N PHE A 59 10.46 -1.69 -12.19
CA PHE A 59 10.31 -0.55 -11.29
C PHE A 59 11.15 0.65 -11.70
N ASP A 60 12.43 0.44 -12.05
CA ASP A 60 13.37 1.53 -12.37
C ASP A 60 12.91 2.32 -13.60
N ALA A 61 12.43 1.63 -14.65
CA ALA A 61 11.93 2.25 -15.86
C ALA A 61 10.63 3.04 -15.59
N ALA A 62 9.73 2.49 -14.78
CA ALA A 62 8.49 3.16 -14.40
C ALA A 62 8.77 4.43 -13.59
N LEU A 63 9.65 4.35 -12.59
CA LEU A 63 10.05 5.49 -11.77
C LEU A 63 10.73 6.59 -12.60
N ALA A 64 11.66 6.21 -13.48
CA ALA A 64 12.37 7.14 -14.35
C ALA A 64 11.40 7.88 -15.29
N LEU A 65 10.40 7.18 -15.86
CA LEU A 65 9.39 7.81 -16.69
C LEU A 65 8.50 8.78 -15.89
N ALA A 66 8.08 8.40 -14.69
CA ALA A 66 7.29 9.28 -13.83
C ALA A 66 8.05 10.58 -13.51
N VAL A 67 9.33 10.49 -13.18
CA VAL A 67 10.21 11.66 -12.95
C VAL A 67 10.32 12.52 -14.22
N ALA A 68 10.61 11.91 -15.38
CA ALA A 68 10.73 12.62 -16.65
C ALA A 68 9.45 13.35 -17.05
N ARG A 69 8.28 12.81 -16.69
CA ARG A 69 6.94 13.41 -16.93
C ARG A 69 6.50 14.35 -15.82
N ARG A 70 7.28 14.53 -14.74
CA ARG A 70 6.91 15.28 -13.53
C ARG A 70 5.59 14.81 -12.93
N ALA A 71 5.34 13.50 -12.99
CA ALA A 71 4.13 12.86 -12.52
C ALA A 71 4.31 12.29 -11.11
N ALA A 72 3.23 12.28 -10.33
CA ALA A 72 3.19 11.57 -9.06
C ALA A 72 3.43 10.06 -9.29
N PHE A 73 4.12 9.40 -8.37
CA PHE A 73 4.45 7.98 -8.46
C PHE A 73 3.98 7.23 -7.22
N VAL A 74 3.05 6.30 -7.40
CA VAL A 74 2.56 5.37 -6.38
C VAL A 74 3.02 3.96 -6.75
N SER A 75 3.74 3.28 -5.87
CA SER A 75 4.16 1.90 -6.14
C SER A 75 3.85 0.95 -5.00
N GLY A 76 3.27 -0.19 -5.37
CA GLY A 76 3.06 -1.37 -4.54
C GLY A 76 3.97 -2.55 -4.94
N THR A 77 4.99 -2.32 -5.74
CA THR A 77 5.96 -3.33 -6.12
C THR A 77 6.78 -3.75 -4.90
N THR A 78 6.69 -5.02 -4.54
CA THR A 78 7.43 -5.62 -3.41
C THR A 78 8.77 -6.19 -3.88
N GLY A 79 9.69 -6.46 -2.93
CA GLY A 79 11.00 -7.04 -3.27
C GLY A 79 12.02 -6.04 -3.83
N LEU A 80 11.78 -4.73 -3.64
CA LEU A 80 12.74 -3.70 -4.05
C LEU A 80 14.08 -3.86 -3.31
N VAL A 81 15.16 -3.84 -4.08
CA VAL A 81 16.53 -3.85 -3.54
C VAL A 81 16.93 -2.45 -3.01
N PRO A 82 17.96 -2.33 -2.15
CA PRO A 82 18.38 -1.06 -1.57
C PRO A 82 18.56 0.06 -2.60
N ARG A 83 19.24 -0.19 -3.71
CA ARG A 83 19.44 0.78 -4.80
C ARG A 83 18.13 1.36 -5.34
N GLN A 84 17.06 0.56 -5.42
CA GLN A 84 15.74 1.01 -5.89
C GLN A 84 15.03 1.89 -4.87
N ARG A 85 15.24 1.65 -3.59
CA ARG A 85 14.75 2.52 -2.51
C ARG A 85 15.48 3.86 -2.52
N GLU A 86 16.80 3.86 -2.69
CA GLU A 86 17.59 5.09 -2.87
C GLU A 86 17.15 5.88 -4.11
N ALA A 87 16.84 5.20 -5.23
CA ALA A 87 16.29 5.83 -6.42
C ALA A 87 14.92 6.49 -6.16
N LEU A 88 14.06 5.85 -5.36
CA LEU A 88 12.78 6.43 -4.96
C LEU A 88 12.97 7.69 -4.11
N GLU A 89 13.90 7.68 -3.15
CA GLU A 89 14.26 8.85 -2.33
C GLU A 89 14.85 9.99 -3.18
N ALA A 90 15.65 9.65 -4.18
CA ALA A 90 16.17 10.63 -5.14
C ALA A 90 15.05 11.24 -6.01
N ALA A 91 14.10 10.43 -6.47
CA ALA A 91 12.93 10.88 -7.23
C ALA A 91 12.02 11.80 -6.40
N ALA A 92 11.93 11.58 -5.09
CA ALA A 92 11.14 12.39 -4.17
C ALA A 92 11.55 13.88 -4.13
N ARG A 93 12.77 14.20 -4.54
CA ARG A 93 13.22 15.60 -4.69
C ARG A 93 12.62 16.32 -5.90
N GLN A 94 12.03 15.58 -6.83
CA GLN A 94 11.51 16.10 -8.10
C GLN A 94 10.00 15.93 -8.27
N VAL A 95 9.46 14.83 -7.75
CA VAL A 95 8.04 14.47 -7.86
C VAL A 95 7.53 13.90 -6.54
N PRO A 96 6.21 13.96 -6.26
CA PRO A 96 5.67 13.26 -5.10
C PRO A 96 5.69 11.75 -5.34
N VAL A 97 6.27 10.99 -4.41
CA VAL A 97 6.34 9.54 -4.47
C VAL A 97 5.76 8.91 -3.21
N LEU A 98 5.09 7.76 -3.37
CA LEU A 98 4.65 6.93 -2.27
C LEU A 98 4.87 5.45 -2.64
N TRP A 99 5.67 4.78 -1.85
CA TRP A 99 5.80 3.33 -1.90
C TRP A 99 5.22 2.69 -0.64
N ALA A 100 4.44 1.63 -0.80
CA ALA A 100 3.95 0.85 0.33
C ALA A 100 3.82 -0.63 -0.05
N ALA A 101 4.20 -1.52 0.86
CA ALA A 101 3.99 -2.96 0.69
C ALA A 101 2.51 -3.36 0.86
N ASN A 102 1.70 -2.48 1.46
CA ASN A 102 0.27 -2.71 1.71
C ASN A 102 -0.51 -1.40 1.53
N PHE A 103 -1.51 -1.42 0.66
CA PHE A 103 -2.40 -0.28 0.37
C PHE A 103 -3.76 -0.37 1.04
N SER A 104 -3.97 -1.26 2.02
CA SER A 104 -5.21 -1.27 2.80
C SER A 104 -5.32 0.02 3.63
N LEU A 105 -6.33 0.83 3.34
CA LEU A 105 -6.60 2.05 4.09
C LEU A 105 -6.98 1.75 5.54
N GLY A 106 -7.70 0.63 5.76
CA GLY A 106 -8.03 0.15 7.11
C GLY A 106 -6.80 -0.22 7.92
N VAL A 107 -5.82 -0.90 7.31
CA VAL A 107 -4.53 -1.22 7.97
C VAL A 107 -3.74 0.05 8.26
N ALA A 108 -3.74 1.04 7.37
CA ALA A 108 -3.06 2.31 7.61
C ALA A 108 -3.63 3.05 8.83
N VAL A 109 -4.97 3.11 8.95
CA VAL A 109 -5.64 3.69 10.12
C VAL A 109 -5.37 2.86 11.38
N LEU A 110 -5.46 1.52 11.27
CA LEU A 110 -5.19 0.62 12.39
C LEU A 110 -3.77 0.82 12.93
N SER A 111 -2.78 0.98 12.06
CA SER A 111 -1.38 1.23 12.47
C SER A 111 -1.23 2.49 13.34
N GLU A 112 -1.93 3.58 12.98
CA GLU A 112 -1.96 4.80 13.78
C GLU A 112 -2.62 4.59 15.16
N LEU A 113 -3.75 3.85 15.18
CA LEU A 113 -4.46 3.56 16.41
C LEU A 113 -3.64 2.68 17.36
N VAL A 114 -2.93 1.70 16.80
CA VAL A 114 -2.04 0.80 17.55
C VAL A 114 -0.90 1.59 18.20
N GLU A 115 -0.24 2.48 17.47
CA GLU A 115 0.82 3.32 18.02
C GLU A 115 0.28 4.24 19.14
N GLN A 116 -0.90 4.84 18.94
CA GLN A 116 -1.53 5.68 19.94
C GLN A 116 -1.90 4.89 21.20
N ALA A 117 -2.50 3.69 21.03
CA ALA A 117 -2.84 2.82 22.16
C ALA A 117 -1.59 2.40 22.95
N ALA A 118 -0.53 1.99 22.25
CA ALA A 118 0.73 1.60 22.87
C ALA A 118 1.35 2.73 23.70
N ARG A 119 1.31 3.97 23.22
CA ARG A 119 1.77 5.15 23.99
C ARG A 119 0.91 5.44 25.22
N ALA A 120 -0.40 5.25 25.10
CA ALA A 120 -1.35 5.55 26.16
C ALA A 120 -1.39 4.48 27.25
N LEU A 121 -0.97 3.25 26.95
CA LEU A 121 -1.08 2.07 27.81
C LEU A 121 0.31 1.45 28.10
N PRO A 122 1.24 2.20 28.73
CA PRO A 122 2.58 1.69 29.01
C PRO A 122 2.52 0.48 29.96
N GLY A 123 3.27 -0.56 29.61
CA GLY A 123 3.37 -1.77 30.44
C GLY A 123 2.24 -2.78 30.25
N TRP A 124 1.26 -2.52 29.39
CA TRP A 124 0.27 -3.53 29.04
C TRP A 124 0.89 -4.59 28.12
N ASP A 125 0.45 -5.83 28.31
CA ASP A 125 0.78 -6.91 27.36
C ASP A 125 0.12 -6.65 26.00
N LEU A 126 0.82 -6.97 24.91
CA LEU A 126 0.28 -6.87 23.58
C LEU A 126 0.45 -8.17 22.80
N ASP A 127 -0.67 -8.74 22.40
CA ASP A 127 -0.71 -9.87 21.46
C ASP A 127 -1.26 -9.44 20.11
N ILE A 128 -0.60 -9.89 19.04
CA ILE A 128 -1.04 -9.70 17.65
C ILE A 128 -1.31 -11.08 17.07
N VAL A 129 -2.59 -11.35 16.80
CA VAL A 129 -3.03 -12.59 16.16
C VAL A 129 -3.40 -12.27 14.71
N GLU A 130 -2.83 -13.02 13.75
CA GLU A 130 -3.16 -12.88 12.34
C GLU A 130 -3.65 -14.17 11.73
N SER A 131 -4.62 -14.07 10.83
CA SER A 131 -5.21 -15.21 10.14
C SER A 131 -5.18 -15.00 8.63
N HIS A 132 -4.72 -15.98 7.88
CA HIS A 132 -4.71 -15.99 6.42
C HIS A 132 -5.06 -17.37 5.87
N HIS A 133 -5.25 -17.41 4.55
CA HIS A 133 -5.52 -18.66 3.83
C HIS A 133 -4.38 -19.68 3.98
N VAL A 134 -4.71 -20.97 3.81
CA VAL A 134 -3.78 -22.10 4.02
C VAL A 134 -2.52 -22.05 3.15
N HIS A 135 -2.54 -21.33 2.02
CA HIS A 135 -1.40 -21.25 1.10
C HIS A 135 -0.39 -20.14 1.43
N LYS A 136 -0.64 -19.31 2.46
CA LYS A 136 0.30 -18.26 2.86
C LYS A 136 1.50 -18.84 3.59
N GLN A 137 2.71 -18.56 3.06
CA GLN A 137 3.95 -19.16 3.56
C GLN A 137 4.58 -18.39 4.72
N ASP A 138 4.60 -17.06 4.63
CA ASP A 138 5.19 -16.20 5.66
C ASP A 138 4.34 -16.18 6.93
N ALA A 139 4.98 -16.32 8.07
CA ALA A 139 4.39 -16.23 9.41
C ALA A 139 5.44 -15.66 10.39
N PRO A 140 5.16 -14.56 11.11
CA PRO A 140 4.00 -13.68 10.97
C PRO A 140 3.91 -13.00 9.61
N SER A 141 2.70 -12.57 9.21
CA SER A 141 2.51 -11.83 7.98
C SER A 141 3.24 -10.48 8.01
N GLY A 142 3.66 -9.97 6.83
CA GLY A 142 4.28 -8.66 6.74
C GLY A 142 3.42 -7.53 7.33
N THR A 143 2.08 -7.65 7.25
CA THR A 143 1.16 -6.69 7.88
C THR A 143 1.19 -6.79 9.41
N ALA A 144 1.24 -8.00 9.97
CA ALA A 144 1.35 -8.18 11.43
C ALA A 144 2.68 -7.59 11.95
N LEU A 145 3.78 -7.81 11.23
CA LEU A 145 5.08 -7.22 11.57
C LEU A 145 5.05 -5.69 11.49
N ALA A 146 4.40 -5.11 10.48
CA ALA A 146 4.26 -3.66 10.37
C ALA A 146 3.40 -3.05 11.49
N LEU A 147 2.33 -3.74 11.90
CA LEU A 147 1.51 -3.34 13.05
C LEU A 147 2.30 -3.46 14.36
N GLY A 148 3.13 -4.50 14.49
CA GLY A 148 4.05 -4.64 15.63
C GLY A 148 5.08 -3.52 15.69
N ALA A 149 5.69 -3.16 14.58
CA ALA A 149 6.63 -2.03 14.52
C ALA A 149 5.95 -0.70 14.92
N ALA A 150 4.68 -0.50 14.56
CA ALA A 150 3.91 0.66 15.00
C ALA A 150 3.67 0.63 16.53
N ALA A 151 3.39 -0.54 17.08
CA ALA A 151 3.25 -0.72 18.53
C ALA A 151 4.59 -0.46 19.27
N GLU A 152 5.70 -0.95 18.73
CA GLU A 152 7.05 -0.72 19.26
C GLU A 152 7.42 0.77 19.25
N ALA A 153 7.06 1.50 18.20
CA ALA A 153 7.20 2.95 18.14
C ALA A 153 6.39 3.67 19.23
N GLY A 154 5.31 3.06 19.70
CA GLY A 154 4.52 3.50 20.86
C GLY A 154 5.06 3.01 22.21
N GLY A 155 6.10 2.16 22.24
CA GLY A 155 6.73 1.63 23.45
C GLY A 155 6.22 0.26 23.90
N ALA A 156 5.33 -0.41 23.15
CA ALA A 156 4.86 -1.76 23.47
C ALA A 156 5.84 -2.83 22.98
N ARG A 157 5.66 -4.07 23.48
CA ARG A 157 6.43 -5.27 23.05
C ARG A 157 5.46 -6.33 22.54
N PRO A 158 5.19 -6.38 21.22
CA PRO A 158 4.21 -7.30 20.68
C PRO A 158 4.70 -8.76 20.68
N ARG A 159 3.79 -9.66 21.00
CA ARG A 159 3.91 -11.12 20.76
C ARG A 159 3.03 -11.47 19.56
N TYR A 160 3.38 -12.53 18.83
CA TYR A 160 2.68 -12.87 17.58
C TYR A 160 2.15 -14.30 17.62
N ALA A 161 0.94 -14.48 17.08
CA ALA A 161 0.38 -15.78 16.73
C ALA A 161 -0.18 -15.75 15.31
N SER A 162 0.06 -16.82 14.55
CA SER A 162 -0.35 -16.93 13.16
C SER A 162 -1.27 -18.12 12.95
N LEU A 163 -2.43 -17.89 12.34
CA LEU A 163 -3.39 -18.91 11.95
C LEU A 163 -3.43 -19.03 10.42
N ARG A 164 -3.58 -20.26 9.92
CA ARG A 164 -3.74 -20.57 8.50
C ARG A 164 -4.98 -21.42 8.34
N ALA A 165 -6.05 -20.85 7.76
CA ALA A 165 -7.34 -21.52 7.67
C ALA A 165 -8.12 -21.08 6.42
N GLY A 166 -8.72 -22.02 5.73
CA GLY A 166 -9.61 -21.80 4.60
C GLY A 166 -9.04 -20.86 3.55
N ASP A 167 -9.85 -19.90 3.12
CA ASP A 167 -9.56 -18.88 2.12
C ASP A 167 -9.47 -17.46 2.70
N ILE A 168 -9.24 -17.32 4.00
CA ILE A 168 -9.15 -16.04 4.71
C ILE A 168 -8.17 -15.12 3.98
N VAL A 169 -8.67 -13.97 3.54
CA VAL A 169 -7.87 -12.98 2.78
C VAL A 169 -6.78 -12.37 3.65
N GLY A 170 -7.13 -12.03 4.90
CA GLY A 170 -6.23 -11.51 5.91
C GLY A 170 -7.01 -10.84 7.04
N GLU A 171 -6.79 -11.30 8.24
CA GLU A 171 -7.34 -10.73 9.46
C GLU A 171 -6.20 -10.44 10.44
N HIS A 172 -6.32 -9.36 11.18
CA HIS A 172 -5.36 -8.94 12.19
C HIS A 172 -6.14 -8.48 13.41
N TRP A 173 -5.88 -9.10 14.54
CA TRP A 173 -6.48 -8.78 15.82
C TRP A 173 -5.37 -8.49 16.82
N LEU A 174 -5.46 -7.35 17.46
CA LEU A 174 -4.49 -6.87 18.44
C LEU A 174 -5.21 -6.71 19.79
N GLN A 175 -4.63 -7.27 20.83
CA GLN A 175 -5.16 -7.19 22.17
C GLN A 175 -4.11 -6.57 23.09
N PHE A 176 -4.41 -5.40 23.61
CA PHE A 176 -3.73 -4.86 24.79
C PHE A 176 -4.43 -5.39 26.04
N ALA A 177 -3.68 -5.95 26.99
CA ALA A 177 -4.24 -6.58 28.17
C ALA A 177 -3.57 -6.12 29.45
N SER A 178 -4.38 -5.88 30.47
CA SER A 178 -3.97 -5.54 31.83
C SER A 178 -4.84 -6.26 32.85
N ALA A 179 -4.58 -6.07 34.12
CA ALA A 179 -5.42 -6.64 35.16
C ALA A 179 -6.84 -6.04 35.13
N GLY A 180 -7.83 -6.89 34.84
CA GLY A 180 -9.25 -6.54 34.84
C GLY A 180 -9.82 -5.97 33.55
N GLU A 181 -9.00 -5.62 32.54
CA GLU A 181 -9.52 -5.09 31.26
C GLU A 181 -8.65 -5.42 30.07
N ARG A 182 -9.24 -5.30 28.88
CA ARG A 182 -8.58 -5.47 27.58
C ARG A 182 -9.07 -4.43 26.60
N LEU A 183 -8.18 -3.96 25.73
CA LEU A 183 -8.52 -3.15 24.56
C LEU A 183 -8.22 -3.97 23.32
N GLU A 184 -9.20 -4.10 22.43
CA GLU A 184 -9.06 -4.88 21.19
C GLU A 184 -9.19 -3.96 19.98
N LEU A 185 -8.28 -4.14 19.01
CA LEU A 185 -8.30 -3.48 17.71
C LEU A 185 -8.25 -4.57 16.64
N ALA A 186 -9.14 -4.52 15.66
CA ALA A 186 -9.22 -5.56 14.64
C ALA A 186 -9.41 -4.97 13.23
N HIS A 187 -8.80 -5.63 12.26
CA HIS A 187 -9.01 -5.41 10.83
C HIS A 187 -9.28 -6.75 10.14
N ARG A 188 -10.32 -6.81 9.31
CA ARG A 188 -10.65 -7.98 8.49
C ARG A 188 -10.77 -7.58 7.04
N ALA A 189 -9.97 -8.20 6.18
CA ALA A 189 -10.08 -8.07 4.73
C ALA A 189 -11.04 -9.14 4.19
N THR A 190 -12.13 -8.71 3.57
CA THR A 190 -13.11 -9.60 2.93
C THR A 190 -12.90 -9.70 1.40
N SER A 191 -12.09 -8.81 0.84
CA SER A 191 -11.72 -8.80 -0.58
C SER A 191 -10.33 -8.22 -0.77
N ARG A 192 -9.60 -8.72 -1.76
CA ARG A 192 -8.31 -8.13 -2.19
C ARG A 192 -8.45 -6.79 -2.92
N ASP A 193 -9.66 -6.36 -3.23
CA ASP A 193 -9.94 -5.07 -3.85
C ASP A 193 -9.59 -3.89 -2.96
N ILE A 194 -9.51 -4.10 -1.65
CA ILE A 194 -9.06 -3.07 -0.70
C ILE A 194 -7.69 -2.48 -1.07
N PHE A 195 -6.79 -3.29 -1.63
CA PHE A 195 -5.45 -2.81 -2.04
C PHE A 195 -5.53 -1.93 -3.29
N ALA A 196 -6.35 -2.30 -4.27
CA ALA A 196 -6.54 -1.49 -5.47
C ALA A 196 -7.29 -0.19 -5.16
N ARG A 197 -8.37 -0.25 -4.35
CA ARG A 197 -9.08 0.96 -3.88
C ARG A 197 -8.14 1.89 -3.11
N GLY A 198 -7.31 1.32 -2.23
CA GLY A 198 -6.33 2.10 -1.48
C GLY A 198 -5.31 2.79 -2.38
N ALA A 199 -4.76 2.07 -3.37
CA ALA A 199 -3.81 2.66 -4.31
C ALA A 199 -4.44 3.78 -5.16
N LEU A 200 -5.68 3.62 -5.63
CA LEU A 200 -6.43 4.66 -6.35
C LEU A 200 -6.70 5.88 -5.45
N ALA A 201 -7.18 5.66 -4.23
CA ALA A 201 -7.45 6.75 -3.27
C ALA A 201 -6.18 7.53 -2.90
N VAL A 202 -5.09 6.81 -2.64
CA VAL A 202 -3.78 7.40 -2.33
C VAL A 202 -3.21 8.11 -3.55
N GLY A 203 -3.35 7.52 -4.75
CA GLY A 203 -2.90 8.13 -5.99
C GLY A 203 -3.60 9.46 -6.28
N ALA A 204 -4.93 9.50 -6.16
CA ALA A 204 -5.70 10.74 -6.31
C ALA A 204 -5.28 11.84 -5.31
N TRP A 205 -4.97 11.45 -4.08
CA TRP A 205 -4.47 12.37 -3.06
C TRP A 205 -3.04 12.84 -3.34
N LEU A 206 -2.16 11.92 -3.80
CA LEU A 206 -0.74 12.21 -4.04
C LEU A 206 -0.54 13.13 -5.25
N ALA A 207 -1.34 13.00 -6.30
CA ALA A 207 -1.23 13.78 -7.53
C ALA A 207 -1.28 15.31 -7.31
N GLY A 208 -1.88 15.78 -6.21
CA GLY A 208 -1.92 17.20 -5.85
C GLY A 208 -0.85 17.65 -4.85
N ARG A 209 0.16 16.80 -4.55
CA ARG A 209 1.18 17.11 -3.55
C ARG A 209 2.47 17.65 -4.17
N PRO A 210 3.22 18.50 -3.42
CA PRO A 210 4.55 18.91 -3.85
C PRO A 210 5.50 17.70 -3.87
N PRO A 211 6.68 17.82 -4.53
CA PRO A 211 7.73 16.82 -4.44
C PRO A 211 8.01 16.42 -2.99
N GLY A 212 8.18 15.13 -2.75
CA GLY A 212 8.39 14.57 -1.40
C GLY A 212 8.20 13.06 -1.37
N CYS A 213 8.77 12.43 -0.34
CA CYS A 213 8.56 11.03 -0.04
C CYS A 213 7.39 10.93 0.95
N TYR A 214 6.30 10.34 0.50
CA TYR A 214 5.06 10.19 1.28
C TYR A 214 4.83 8.74 1.68
N THR A 215 4.08 8.56 2.75
CA THR A 215 3.72 7.26 3.33
C THR A 215 2.20 7.11 3.43
N MET A 216 1.73 5.91 3.70
CA MET A 216 0.31 5.68 4.05
C MET A 216 -0.11 6.47 5.30
N ARG A 217 0.82 6.71 6.22
CA ARG A 217 0.62 7.53 7.42
C ARG A 217 0.32 9.00 7.06
N ASP A 218 1.06 9.57 6.11
CA ASP A 218 0.82 10.94 5.63
C ASP A 218 -0.55 11.08 4.98
N TRP A 219 -1.00 10.05 4.26
CA TRP A 219 -2.35 10.00 3.72
C TRP A 219 -3.41 10.02 4.82
N VAL A 220 -3.26 9.23 5.89
CA VAL A 220 -4.17 9.23 7.06
C VAL A 220 -4.18 10.60 7.73
N ALA A 221 -3.01 11.19 7.97
CA ALA A 221 -2.88 12.51 8.59
C ALA A 221 -3.50 13.63 7.72
N GLY A 222 -3.35 13.55 6.40
CA GLY A 222 -3.93 14.49 5.46
C GLY A 222 -5.47 14.48 5.44
N LYS A 223 -6.10 13.36 5.78
CA LYS A 223 -7.56 13.26 5.91
C LYS A 223 -8.12 13.85 7.20
N ARG A 224 -7.31 13.96 8.26
CA ARG A 224 -7.73 14.58 9.53
C ARG A 224 -7.78 16.11 9.48
N ARG A 225 -7.18 16.74 8.46
CA ARG A 225 -7.08 18.20 8.33
C ARG A 225 -8.09 18.79 7.30
N ALA A 226 -8.85 17.93 6.65
CA ALA A 226 -9.90 18.29 5.69
C ALA A 226 -11.29 18.13 6.33
#